data_48562c4009ffbb515c5739f8847aa343
#
_entry.id   48562c4009ffbb515c5739f8847aa343
#
_cell.length_a   1.000
_cell.length_b   1.000
_cell.length_c   1.000
_cell.angle_alpha   90.00
_cell.angle_beta   90.00
_cell.angle_gamma   90.00
#
_symmetry.space_group_name_H-M   'P 1'
#
loop_
_entity.id
_entity.type
_entity.pdbx_description
1 polymer ?
#
loop_
_entity_poly.entity_id
_entity_poly.type
_entity_poly.pdbx_seq_one_letter_code
_entity_poly.pdbx_strand_id
1 'polypeptide(L)'
;MPKTSKEMVAEADATVPRVSGTEAKAMLGKPGVVFVDLREPAEIAASGKVPGALAIPRGLLEFRADREAATPDPTLTGAKTVVLYCASGGRAALAGKTLQELGYGDVKNLARFQDWVEAGGEAEKT
;
A
#
# COMPACT_ATOMS: atom_id res chain seq x y z
N MET A 1 3.09 -23.64 17.78
CA MET A 1 2.73 -22.35 18.43
C MET A 1 2.13 -21.40 17.43
N PRO A 2 1.00 -20.78 17.73
CA PRO A 2 0.45 -19.76 16.83
C PRO A 2 1.38 -18.54 16.76
N LYS A 3 1.39 -17.90 15.60
CA LYS A 3 2.12 -16.65 15.43
C LYS A 3 1.33 -15.47 16.00
N THR A 4 2.03 -14.49 16.49
CA THR A 4 1.43 -13.21 16.89
C THR A 4 1.34 -12.29 15.67
N SER A 5 0.51 -11.25 15.75
CA SER A 5 0.45 -10.26 14.67
C SER A 5 1.80 -9.56 14.51
N LYS A 6 2.52 -9.32 15.61
CA LYS A 6 3.85 -8.73 15.58
C LYS A 6 4.83 -9.60 14.78
N GLU A 7 4.77 -10.90 14.99
CA GLU A 7 5.62 -11.86 14.25
C GLU A 7 5.26 -11.88 12.76
N MET A 8 3.97 -11.84 12.45
CA MET A 8 3.52 -11.80 11.05
C MET A 8 4.01 -10.54 10.34
N VAL A 9 3.95 -9.39 11.02
CA VAL A 9 4.44 -8.13 10.47
C VAL A 9 5.96 -8.18 10.27
N ALA A 10 6.69 -8.73 11.23
CA ALA A 10 8.14 -8.85 11.12
C ALA A 10 8.54 -9.75 9.93
N GLU A 11 7.83 -10.85 9.72
CA GLU A 11 8.07 -11.71 8.57
C GLU A 11 7.81 -10.99 7.25
N ALA A 12 6.73 -10.20 7.20
CA ALA A 12 6.42 -9.41 6.01
C ALA A 12 7.49 -8.35 5.76
N ASP A 13 7.94 -7.66 6.80
CA ASP A 13 8.99 -6.65 6.68
C ASP A 13 10.29 -7.24 6.15
N ALA A 14 10.55 -8.52 6.40
CA ALA A 14 11.75 -9.18 5.91
C ALA A 14 11.72 -9.40 4.39
N THR A 15 10.54 -9.42 3.77
CA THR A 15 10.40 -9.73 2.34
C THR A 15 9.94 -8.55 1.49
N VAL A 16 9.33 -7.52 2.10
CA VAL A 16 8.80 -6.37 1.37
C VAL A 16 9.74 -5.18 1.55
N PRO A 17 10.38 -4.70 0.47
CA PRO A 17 11.29 -3.55 0.58
C PRO A 17 10.59 -2.30 1.10
N ARG A 18 11.28 -1.55 1.95
CA ARG A 18 10.81 -0.27 2.48
C ARG A 18 11.26 0.87 1.58
N VAL A 19 10.42 1.90 1.48
CA VAL A 19 10.81 3.16 0.87
C VAL A 19 10.52 4.29 1.85
N SER A 20 11.34 5.32 1.82
CA SER A 20 11.11 6.52 2.63
C SER A 20 10.05 7.39 1.99
N GLY A 21 9.54 8.38 2.73
CA GLY A 21 8.63 9.37 2.16
C GLY A 21 9.25 10.13 1.00
N THR A 22 10.53 10.47 1.10
CA THR A 22 11.25 11.17 0.03
C THR A 22 11.36 10.29 -1.21
N GLU A 23 11.70 9.01 -1.05
CA GLU A 23 11.77 8.07 -2.17
C GLU A 23 10.40 7.89 -2.82
N ALA A 24 9.35 7.78 -2.01
CA ALA A 24 7.99 7.64 -2.51
C ALA A 24 7.55 8.86 -3.30
N LYS A 25 7.89 10.07 -2.84
CA LYS A 25 7.59 11.30 -3.58
C LYS A 25 8.20 11.27 -4.99
N ALA A 26 9.42 10.78 -5.11
CA ALA A 26 10.08 10.67 -6.39
C ALA A 26 9.41 9.65 -7.32
N MET A 27 8.69 8.69 -6.75
CA MET A 27 8.00 7.65 -7.52
C MET A 27 6.61 8.09 -8.02
N LEU A 28 5.98 9.04 -7.34
CA LEU A 28 4.61 9.46 -7.69
C LEU A 28 4.57 10.02 -9.11
N GLY A 29 3.63 9.53 -9.90
CA GLY A 29 3.43 9.98 -11.27
C GLY A 29 4.31 9.28 -12.31
N LYS A 30 5.22 8.42 -11.89
CA LYS A 30 6.02 7.66 -12.86
C LYS A 30 5.17 6.56 -13.50
N PRO A 31 5.42 6.26 -14.78
CA PRO A 31 4.64 5.23 -15.47
C PRO A 31 4.70 3.87 -14.77
N GLY A 32 3.55 3.24 -14.61
CA GLY A 32 3.45 1.91 -14.01
C GLY A 32 3.49 1.89 -12.49
N VAL A 33 3.67 3.02 -11.82
CA VAL A 33 3.67 3.11 -10.36
C VAL A 33 2.27 3.43 -9.86
N VAL A 34 1.76 2.59 -8.96
CA VAL A 34 0.43 2.76 -8.36
C VAL A 34 0.58 2.79 -6.84
N PHE A 35 0.02 3.81 -6.21
CA PHE A 35 -0.03 3.90 -4.75
C PHE A 35 -1.36 3.34 -4.26
N VAL A 36 -1.34 2.59 -3.18
CA VAL A 36 -2.54 2.05 -2.56
C VAL A 36 -2.61 2.46 -1.09
N ASP A 37 -3.68 3.14 -0.73
CA ASP A 37 -3.98 3.50 0.65
C ASP A 37 -4.84 2.40 1.25
N LEU A 38 -4.33 1.72 2.26
CA LEU A 38 -4.99 0.56 2.85
C LEU A 38 -5.83 0.90 4.08
N ARG A 39 -5.96 2.20 4.36
CA ARG A 39 -6.72 2.65 5.53
C ARG A 39 -8.22 2.61 5.24
N GLU A 40 -9.01 2.67 6.31
CA GLU A 40 -10.45 2.71 6.19
C GLU A 40 -10.92 4.09 5.69
N PRO A 41 -12.10 4.17 5.04
CA PRO A 41 -12.58 5.45 4.50
C PRO A 41 -12.61 6.59 5.51
N ALA A 42 -12.95 6.33 6.77
CA ALA A 42 -12.99 7.37 7.79
C ALA A 42 -11.60 7.95 8.08
N GLU A 43 -10.57 7.12 8.04
CA GLU A 43 -9.19 7.58 8.22
C GLU A 43 -8.78 8.52 7.08
N ILE A 44 -9.12 8.12 5.86
CA ILE A 44 -8.81 8.92 4.66
C ILE A 44 -9.57 10.24 4.69
N ALA A 45 -10.85 10.20 5.06
CA ALA A 45 -11.67 11.42 5.14
C ALA A 45 -11.08 12.43 6.12
N ALA A 46 -10.47 11.94 7.20
CA ALA A 46 -9.89 12.81 8.23
C ALA A 46 -8.59 13.48 7.79
N SER A 47 -7.78 12.83 6.98
CA SER A 47 -6.42 13.31 6.66
C SER A 47 -6.16 13.57 5.18
N GLY A 48 -7.00 13.06 4.28
CA GLY A 48 -6.69 12.99 2.86
C GLY A 48 -5.79 11.79 2.57
N LYS A 49 -5.38 11.64 1.32
CA LYS A 49 -4.53 10.53 0.88
C LYS A 49 -3.45 11.04 -0.09
N VAL A 50 -2.51 10.19 -0.43
CA VAL A 50 -1.54 10.48 -1.50
C VAL A 50 -2.31 10.76 -2.80
N PRO A 51 -2.00 11.83 -3.53
CA PRO A 51 -2.74 12.15 -4.75
C PRO A 51 -2.75 10.98 -5.74
N GLY A 52 -3.94 10.63 -6.21
CA GLY A 52 -4.12 9.53 -7.15
C GLY A 52 -4.03 8.13 -6.57
N ALA A 53 -3.80 7.98 -5.27
CA ALA A 53 -3.74 6.66 -4.66
C ALA A 53 -5.09 5.96 -4.73
N LEU A 54 -5.04 4.66 -4.96
CA LEU A 54 -6.24 3.83 -4.89
C LEU A 54 -6.61 3.64 -3.42
N ALA A 55 -7.85 3.94 -3.07
CA ALA A 55 -8.34 3.73 -1.71
C ALA A 55 -8.94 2.33 -1.63
N ILE A 56 -8.14 1.39 -1.17
CA ILE A 56 -8.56 -0.01 -1.06
C ILE A 56 -8.29 -0.47 0.38
N PRO A 57 -9.33 -0.54 1.22
CA PRO A 57 -9.15 -1.01 2.60
C PRO A 57 -8.50 -2.38 2.61
N ARG A 58 -7.65 -2.64 3.60
CA ARG A 58 -6.90 -3.89 3.65
C ARG A 58 -7.79 -5.12 3.48
N GLY A 59 -9.01 -5.09 4.01
CA GLY A 59 -9.93 -6.23 3.93
C GLY A 59 -10.42 -6.56 2.53
N LEU A 60 -10.26 -5.66 1.58
CA LEU A 60 -10.68 -5.89 0.19
C LEU A 60 -9.52 -6.14 -0.77
N LEU A 61 -8.27 -6.06 -0.28
CA LEU A 61 -7.12 -6.06 -1.15
C LEU A 61 -7.03 -7.29 -2.05
N GLU A 62 -7.18 -8.48 -1.51
CA GLU A 62 -7.08 -9.71 -2.29
C GLU A 62 -8.07 -9.72 -3.46
N PHE A 63 -9.28 -9.23 -3.20
CA PHE A 63 -10.35 -9.24 -4.20
C PHE A 63 -10.15 -8.20 -5.29
N ARG A 64 -9.38 -7.15 -5.02
CA ARG A 64 -9.05 -6.12 -6.01
C ARG A 64 -7.76 -6.42 -6.74
N ALA A 65 -6.86 -7.18 -6.13
CA ALA A 65 -5.53 -7.46 -6.65
C ALA A 65 -5.45 -8.77 -7.43
N ASP A 66 -6.36 -9.71 -7.17
CA ASP A 66 -6.39 -10.98 -7.88
C ASP A 66 -7.11 -10.80 -9.22
N ARG A 67 -6.38 -11.05 -10.31
CA ARG A 67 -6.92 -10.87 -11.68
C ARG A 67 -8.09 -11.80 -11.97
N GLU A 68 -8.21 -12.91 -11.26
CA GLU A 68 -9.26 -13.88 -11.45
C GLU A 68 -10.42 -13.72 -10.47
N ALA A 69 -10.37 -12.73 -9.58
CA ALA A 69 -11.47 -12.43 -8.68
C ALA A 69 -12.64 -11.83 -9.44
N ALA A 70 -13.80 -11.75 -8.77
CA ALA A 70 -15.01 -11.20 -9.41
C ALA A 70 -14.91 -9.69 -9.67
N THR A 71 -14.16 -8.96 -8.84
CA THR A 71 -14.10 -7.50 -8.89
C THR A 71 -12.67 -6.96 -8.81
N PRO A 72 -11.77 -7.35 -9.74
CA PRO A 72 -10.41 -6.82 -9.70
C PRO A 72 -10.39 -5.34 -10.09
N ASP A 73 -9.40 -4.62 -9.57
CA ASP A 73 -9.17 -3.23 -9.96
C ASP A 73 -8.16 -3.22 -11.10
N PRO A 74 -8.53 -2.78 -12.30
CA PRO A 74 -7.63 -2.84 -13.47
C PRO A 74 -6.38 -1.98 -13.31
N THR A 75 -6.49 -0.86 -12.60
CA THR A 75 -5.33 -0.01 -12.34
C THR A 75 -4.31 -0.76 -11.49
N LEU A 76 -4.79 -1.46 -10.47
CA LEU A 76 -3.91 -2.24 -9.60
C LEU A 76 -3.33 -3.46 -10.32
N THR A 77 -4.16 -4.24 -11.00
CA THR A 77 -3.68 -5.45 -11.68
C THR A 77 -2.74 -5.15 -12.82
N GLY A 78 -2.80 -3.96 -13.39
CA GLY A 78 -1.89 -3.52 -14.46
C GLY A 78 -0.63 -2.82 -13.95
N ALA A 79 -0.46 -2.64 -12.64
CA ALA A 79 0.67 -1.93 -12.09
C ALA A 79 1.98 -2.71 -12.27
N LYS A 80 3.06 -1.99 -12.55
CA LYS A 80 4.41 -2.56 -12.54
C LYS A 80 5.01 -2.49 -11.13
N THR A 81 4.78 -1.38 -10.45
CA THR A 81 5.25 -1.14 -9.09
C THR A 81 4.08 -0.70 -8.24
N VAL A 82 3.90 -1.32 -7.10
CA VAL A 82 2.86 -0.94 -6.14
C VAL A 82 3.51 -0.41 -4.87
N VAL A 83 3.12 0.79 -4.46
CA VAL A 83 3.58 1.39 -3.22
C VAL A 83 2.42 1.40 -2.24
N LEU A 84 2.59 0.74 -1.11
CA LEU A 84 1.55 0.56 -0.11
C LEU A 84 1.80 1.40 1.13
N TYR A 85 0.73 1.90 1.75
CA TYR A 85 0.85 2.55 3.05
C TYR A 85 -0.45 2.43 3.84
N CYS A 86 -0.34 2.63 5.14
CA CYS A 86 -1.48 2.70 6.05
C CYS A 86 -1.18 3.75 7.13
N ALA A 87 -1.75 3.63 8.32
CA ALA A 87 -1.50 4.59 9.39
C ALA A 87 -0.21 4.27 10.16
N SER A 88 -0.04 3.02 10.60
CA SER A 88 1.09 2.61 11.46
C SER A 88 2.11 1.71 10.79
N GLY A 89 1.79 1.20 9.60
CA GLY A 89 2.68 0.32 8.83
C GLY A 89 2.36 -1.16 8.90
N GLY A 90 1.56 -1.60 9.87
CA GLY A 90 1.25 -3.03 10.02
C GLY A 90 0.40 -3.58 8.88
N ARG A 91 -0.69 -2.90 8.56
CA ARG A 91 -1.56 -3.31 7.44
C ARG A 91 -0.78 -3.31 6.13
N ALA A 92 0.09 -2.31 5.93
CA ALA A 92 0.88 -2.20 4.71
C ALA A 92 1.92 -3.32 4.59
N ALA A 93 2.56 -3.70 5.69
CA ALA A 93 3.51 -4.81 5.67
C ALA A 93 2.83 -6.11 5.27
N LEU A 94 1.72 -6.44 5.92
CA LEU A 94 0.97 -7.67 5.61
C LEU A 94 0.42 -7.65 4.18
N ALA A 95 -0.04 -6.49 3.73
CA ALA A 95 -0.54 -6.33 2.36
C ALA A 95 0.56 -6.57 1.33
N GLY A 96 1.77 -6.09 1.60
CA GLY A 96 2.89 -6.28 0.69
C GLY A 96 3.21 -7.76 0.49
N LYS A 97 3.24 -8.51 1.57
CA LYS A 97 3.48 -9.94 1.50
C LYS A 97 2.36 -10.64 0.72
N THR A 98 1.11 -10.25 0.95
CA THR A 98 -0.03 -10.78 0.23
C THR A 98 0.08 -10.54 -1.28
N LEU A 99 0.46 -9.32 -1.68
CA LEU A 99 0.63 -9.00 -3.09
C LEU A 99 1.76 -9.83 -3.72
N GLN A 100 2.83 -10.08 -2.99
CA GLN A 100 3.91 -10.94 -3.48
C GLN A 100 3.38 -12.34 -3.75
N GLU A 101 2.54 -12.87 -2.86
CA GLU A 101 1.91 -14.18 -3.05
C GLU A 101 0.97 -14.20 -4.26
N LEU A 102 0.35 -13.05 -4.59
CA LEU A 102 -0.51 -12.92 -5.76
C LEU A 102 0.28 -12.67 -7.05
N GLY A 103 1.60 -12.67 -6.98
CA GLY A 103 2.47 -12.59 -8.16
C GLY A 103 2.95 -11.19 -8.53
N TYR A 104 2.73 -10.19 -7.67
CA TYR A 104 3.26 -8.85 -7.91
C TYR A 104 4.76 -8.84 -7.66
N GLY A 105 5.54 -8.45 -8.69
CA GLY A 105 7.01 -8.55 -8.65
C GLY A 105 7.72 -7.39 -7.97
N ASP A 106 7.09 -6.22 -7.92
CA ASP A 106 7.72 -5.02 -7.35
C ASP A 106 6.74 -4.32 -6.41
N VAL A 107 6.84 -4.64 -5.13
CA VAL A 107 5.98 -4.10 -4.08
C VAL A 107 6.86 -3.38 -3.07
N LYS A 108 6.53 -2.13 -2.76
CA LYS A 108 7.27 -1.30 -1.81
C LYS A 108 6.36 -0.91 -0.66
N ASN A 109 6.92 -0.87 0.54
CA ASN A 109 6.18 -0.46 1.73
C ASN A 109 6.63 0.94 2.18
N LEU A 110 5.79 1.94 1.95
CA LEU A 110 6.01 3.29 2.48
C LEU A 110 5.68 3.32 3.98
N ALA A 111 4.86 2.40 4.42
CA ALA A 111 4.41 2.17 5.78
C ALA A 111 3.38 3.19 6.26
N ARG A 112 3.77 4.42 6.57
CA ARG A 112 2.87 5.37 7.24
C ARG A 112 2.58 6.58 6.36
N PHE A 113 1.30 6.97 6.30
CA PHE A 113 0.92 8.21 5.63
C PHE A 113 1.67 9.41 6.21
N GLN A 114 1.94 9.39 7.52
CA GLN A 114 2.68 10.47 8.17
C GLN A 114 4.08 10.66 7.58
N ASP A 115 4.74 9.57 7.16
CA ASP A 115 6.05 9.67 6.52
C ASP A 115 5.98 10.40 5.18
N TRP A 116 4.89 10.23 4.45
CA TRP A 116 4.62 10.96 3.21
C TRP A 116 4.47 12.46 3.49
N VAL A 117 3.66 12.80 4.49
CA VAL A 117 3.40 14.18 4.88
C VAL A 117 4.69 14.86 5.35
N GLU A 118 5.47 14.19 6.20
CA GLU A 118 6.71 14.74 6.73
C GLU A 118 7.78 14.95 5.66
N ALA A 119 7.72 14.19 4.58
CA ALA A 119 8.60 14.38 3.44
C ALA A 119 8.16 15.53 2.52
N GLY A 120 7.06 16.21 2.85
CA GLY A 120 6.53 17.31 2.06
C GLY A 120 5.53 16.90 0.99
N GLY A 121 5.00 15.68 1.07
CA GLY A 121 4.01 15.21 0.12
C GLY A 121 2.66 15.88 0.34
N GLU A 122 1.91 16.09 -0.75
CA GLU A 122 0.58 16.67 -0.68
C GLU A 122 -0.46 15.63 -0.28
N ALA A 123 -1.56 16.10 0.31
CA ALA A 123 -2.70 15.24 0.65
C ALA A 123 -3.89 15.63 -0.23
N GLU A 124 -4.42 14.65 -0.96
CA GLU A 124 -5.61 14.84 -1.77
C GLU A 124 -6.85 14.65 -0.89
N LYS A 125 -7.70 15.63 -0.85
CA LYS A 125 -8.96 15.54 -0.10
C LYS A 125 -9.97 14.70 -0.86
N THR A 126 -10.79 13.97 -0.13
CA THR A 126 -11.84 13.14 -0.74
C THR A 126 -13.22 13.69 -0.42
#